data_e8b802359f61f3eb655af145dc37b955
#
_entry.id   e8b802359f61f3eb655af145dc37b955
#
_cell.length_a   1.000
_cell.length_b   1.000
_cell.length_c   1.000
_cell.angle_alpha   90.00
_cell.angle_beta   90.00
_cell.angle_gamma   90.00
#
_symmetry.space_group_name_H-M   'P 1'
#
loop_
_entity.id
_entity.type
_entity.pdbx_description
1 polymer ?
#
loop_
_entity_poly.entity_id
_entity_poly.type
_entity_poly.pdbx_seq_one_letter_code
_entity_poly.pdbx_strand_id
1 'polypeptide(L)'
;PQTAYDTHNGDPVTVGPAKNIRDSHRGDHVIDFRRAVASSSNVYFAKAIWERYGITGKKQEYSNFLHEKLRLGQTVGLERLGERAPSITTDWKVPDPGVMLVKMSYGYRVRLAPIQMITFYNAIANGGKMISPVLVRELRRGDRVEERFESRTLASSICSRSALREVQRCLELVCTEGTASLYFRDTARLRVAAKTGTAQTGVYDENGDEILNYWYAGYICDAEENPVYTIVILEESAG
;
A
#
# COMPACT_ATOMS: atom_id res chain seq x y z
N PRO A 1 -11.85 -12.18 -6.39
CA PRO A 1 -10.46 -12.64 -6.51
C PRO A 1 -10.25 -13.73 -7.56
N GLN A 2 -11.29 -14.14 -8.32
CA GLN A 2 -11.16 -15.18 -9.36
C GLN A 2 -10.89 -14.62 -10.76
N THR A 3 -10.98 -13.30 -10.96
CA THR A 3 -10.70 -12.69 -12.25
C THR A 3 -9.21 -12.78 -12.55
N ALA A 4 -8.88 -13.41 -13.66
CA ALA A 4 -7.51 -13.49 -14.18
C ALA A 4 -7.37 -12.54 -15.37
N TYR A 5 -6.20 -11.94 -15.50
CA TYR A 5 -5.85 -11.07 -16.61
C TYR A 5 -4.57 -11.54 -17.28
N ASP A 6 -4.54 -11.43 -18.61
CA ASP A 6 -3.28 -11.56 -19.35
C ASP A 6 -2.42 -10.32 -19.10
N THR A 7 -1.26 -10.52 -18.48
CA THR A 7 -0.28 -9.48 -18.19
C THR A 7 0.81 -9.39 -19.25
N HIS A 8 0.67 -10.15 -20.35
CA HIS A 8 1.61 -10.15 -21.47
C HIS A 8 3.07 -10.40 -21.04
N ASN A 9 3.24 -11.28 -20.04
CA ASN A 9 4.56 -11.60 -19.48
C ASN A 9 5.30 -10.36 -18.90
N GLY A 10 4.56 -9.31 -18.55
CA GLY A 10 5.13 -8.03 -18.07
C GLY A 10 5.55 -7.06 -19.16
N ASP A 11 5.39 -7.42 -20.43
CA ASP A 11 5.70 -6.53 -21.56
C ASP A 11 4.76 -5.31 -21.60
N PRO A 12 5.20 -4.19 -22.23
CA PRO A 12 4.40 -2.98 -22.27
C PRO A 12 3.06 -3.15 -22.99
N VAL A 13 1.99 -2.77 -22.34
CA VAL A 13 0.63 -2.82 -22.88
C VAL A 13 -0.06 -1.46 -22.82
N THR A 14 -1.16 -1.33 -23.56
CA THR A 14 -2.09 -0.20 -23.43
C THR A 14 -3.29 -0.63 -22.61
N VAL A 15 -3.64 0.15 -21.59
CA VAL A 15 -4.80 -0.07 -20.74
C VAL A 15 -5.68 1.18 -20.77
N GLY A 16 -6.84 1.09 -21.40
CA GLY A 16 -7.66 2.25 -21.68
C GLY A 16 -6.85 3.33 -22.43
N PRO A 17 -6.79 4.57 -21.94
CA PRO A 17 -5.99 5.63 -22.58
C PRO A 17 -4.51 5.60 -22.19
N ALA A 18 -4.11 4.80 -21.21
CA ALA A 18 -2.74 4.74 -20.71
C ALA A 18 -1.89 3.78 -21.53
N LYS A 19 -0.76 4.29 -22.06
CA LYS A 19 0.19 3.53 -22.85
C LYS A 19 1.41 3.11 -22.02
N ASN A 20 2.13 2.09 -22.50
CA ASN A 20 3.38 1.61 -21.91
C ASN A 20 3.27 1.19 -20.44
N ILE A 21 2.14 0.61 -20.04
CA ILE A 21 2.00 -0.01 -18.73
C ILE A 21 2.74 -1.34 -18.75
N ARG A 22 3.69 -1.52 -17.84
CA ARG A 22 4.53 -2.73 -17.79
C ARG A 22 4.80 -3.13 -16.36
N ASP A 23 5.14 -4.40 -16.17
CA ASP A 23 5.62 -4.92 -14.91
C ASP A 23 7.14 -4.73 -14.78
N SER A 24 7.64 -4.70 -13.56
CA SER A 24 9.09 -4.58 -13.29
C SER A 24 9.84 -5.88 -13.60
N HIS A 25 9.13 -7.00 -13.62
CA HIS A 25 9.70 -8.32 -13.86
C HIS A 25 8.86 -9.08 -14.87
N ARG A 26 9.51 -9.90 -15.67
CA ARG A 26 8.81 -10.87 -16.50
C ARG A 26 8.20 -11.96 -15.63
N GLY A 27 7.05 -12.49 -16.03
CA GLY A 27 6.32 -13.49 -15.26
C GLY A 27 5.37 -14.29 -16.11
N ASP A 28 4.33 -14.82 -15.50
CA ASP A 28 3.30 -15.60 -16.20
C ASP A 28 2.42 -14.68 -17.07
N HIS A 29 1.94 -15.20 -18.20
CA HIS A 29 1.05 -14.45 -19.10
C HIS A 29 -0.30 -14.15 -18.45
N VAL A 30 -0.95 -15.15 -17.89
CA VAL A 30 -2.27 -15.02 -17.27
C VAL A 30 -2.14 -15.27 -15.77
N ILE A 31 -2.48 -14.27 -14.97
CA ILE A 31 -2.38 -14.34 -13.50
C ILE A 31 -3.69 -13.93 -12.84
N ASP A 32 -3.94 -14.50 -11.68
CA ASP A 32 -5.04 -14.11 -10.80
C ASP A 32 -4.62 -13.01 -9.82
N PHE A 33 -5.55 -12.61 -8.96
CA PHE A 33 -5.32 -11.56 -7.97
C PHE A 33 -4.18 -11.88 -7.00
N ARG A 34 -4.08 -13.13 -6.53
CA ARG A 34 -3.05 -13.54 -5.55
C ARG A 34 -1.66 -13.44 -6.17
N ARG A 35 -1.53 -14.01 -7.37
CA ARG A 35 -0.27 -13.94 -8.11
C ARG A 35 0.09 -12.50 -8.46
N ALA A 36 -0.87 -11.66 -8.81
CA ALA A 36 -0.66 -10.25 -9.10
C ALA A 36 -0.12 -9.46 -7.90
N VAL A 37 -0.63 -9.73 -6.69
CA VAL A 37 -0.07 -9.12 -5.46
C VAL A 37 1.34 -9.66 -5.19
N ALA A 38 1.55 -10.97 -5.29
CA ALA A 38 2.82 -11.61 -5.01
C ALA A 38 3.93 -11.13 -5.97
N SER A 39 3.64 -11.03 -7.26
CA SER A 39 4.58 -10.55 -8.30
C SER A 39 4.60 -9.03 -8.46
N SER A 40 3.74 -8.29 -7.76
CA SER A 40 3.63 -6.83 -7.89
C SER A 40 3.28 -6.35 -9.31
N SER A 41 2.31 -7.01 -9.99
CA SER A 41 1.98 -6.71 -11.39
C SER A 41 1.20 -5.39 -11.54
N ASN A 42 1.83 -4.39 -12.14
CA ASN A 42 1.19 -3.13 -12.51
C ASN A 42 0.10 -3.35 -13.58
N VAL A 43 0.37 -4.23 -14.54
CA VAL A 43 -0.53 -4.53 -15.66
C VAL A 43 -1.85 -5.11 -15.15
N TYR A 44 -1.79 -6.05 -14.20
CA TYR A 44 -2.98 -6.62 -13.59
C TYR A 44 -3.86 -5.55 -12.94
N PHE A 45 -3.27 -4.75 -12.04
CA PHE A 45 -4.02 -3.72 -11.31
C PHE A 45 -4.55 -2.63 -12.24
N ALA A 46 -3.78 -2.24 -13.25
CA ALA A 46 -4.22 -1.30 -14.27
C ALA A 46 -5.47 -1.80 -15.00
N LYS A 47 -5.47 -3.05 -15.47
CA LYS A 47 -6.62 -3.68 -16.14
C LYS A 47 -7.83 -3.78 -15.22
N ALA A 48 -7.65 -4.29 -14.00
CA ALA A 48 -8.73 -4.47 -13.03
C ALA A 48 -9.42 -3.14 -12.65
N ILE A 49 -8.64 -2.10 -12.39
CA ILE A 49 -9.18 -0.79 -12.01
C ILE A 49 -9.79 -0.08 -13.22
N TRP A 50 -9.19 -0.20 -14.41
CA TRP A 50 -9.77 0.35 -15.62
C TRP A 50 -11.12 -0.29 -15.96
N GLU A 51 -11.23 -1.60 -15.91
CA GLU A 51 -12.48 -2.31 -16.16
C GLU A 51 -13.58 -1.88 -15.18
N ARG A 52 -13.26 -1.82 -13.88
CA ARG A 52 -14.25 -1.50 -12.87
C ARG A 52 -14.67 -0.04 -12.84
N TYR A 53 -13.74 0.89 -12.95
CA TYR A 53 -13.98 2.32 -12.71
C TYR A 53 -13.76 3.20 -13.94
N GLY A 54 -12.91 2.78 -14.88
CA GLY A 54 -12.61 3.51 -16.10
C GLY A 54 -13.75 3.39 -17.11
N ILE A 55 -14.08 2.17 -17.50
CA ILE A 55 -15.15 1.87 -18.46
C ILE A 55 -16.51 2.35 -17.94
N THR A 56 -16.77 2.17 -16.67
CA THR A 56 -18.04 2.57 -16.04
C THR A 56 -18.15 4.06 -15.73
N GLY A 57 -17.08 4.84 -15.92
CA GLY A 57 -17.06 6.27 -15.60
C GLY A 57 -17.01 6.60 -14.09
N LYS A 58 -16.78 5.62 -13.23
CA LYS A 58 -16.87 5.73 -11.76
C LYS A 58 -15.57 6.12 -11.06
N LYS A 59 -14.76 6.97 -11.69
CA LYS A 59 -13.45 7.38 -11.16
C LYS A 59 -13.55 8.02 -9.77
N GLN A 60 -14.62 8.80 -9.51
CA GLN A 60 -14.87 9.42 -8.22
C GLN A 60 -15.14 8.38 -7.13
N GLU A 61 -15.83 7.28 -7.44
CA GLU A 61 -16.04 6.18 -6.48
C GLU A 61 -14.70 5.56 -6.06
N TYR A 62 -13.74 5.44 -6.98
CA TYR A 62 -12.42 4.91 -6.67
C TYR A 62 -11.63 5.83 -5.72
N SER A 63 -11.57 7.14 -6.00
CA SER A 63 -10.88 8.06 -5.10
C SER A 63 -11.58 8.18 -3.74
N ASN A 64 -12.91 8.18 -3.70
CA ASN A 64 -13.64 8.17 -2.43
C ASN A 64 -13.38 6.90 -1.62
N PHE A 65 -13.28 5.75 -2.28
CA PHE A 65 -12.90 4.50 -1.62
C PHE A 65 -11.52 4.58 -0.97
N LEU A 66 -10.52 5.10 -1.68
CA LEU A 66 -9.17 5.28 -1.12
C LEU A 66 -9.17 6.31 0.02
N HIS A 67 -9.83 7.45 -0.18
CA HIS A 67 -9.81 8.57 0.75
C HIS A 67 -10.62 8.30 2.01
N GLU A 68 -11.85 7.82 1.87
CA GLU A 68 -12.81 7.72 2.97
C GLU A 68 -12.82 6.33 3.59
N LYS A 69 -12.95 5.28 2.77
CA LYS A 69 -13.09 3.92 3.26
C LYS A 69 -11.78 3.35 3.78
N LEU A 70 -10.70 3.50 3.01
CA LEU A 70 -9.37 3.09 3.43
C LEU A 70 -8.65 4.16 4.26
N ARG A 71 -9.20 5.37 4.38
CA ARG A 71 -8.65 6.53 5.09
C ARG A 71 -7.24 6.96 4.64
N LEU A 72 -6.81 6.55 3.47
CA LEU A 72 -5.48 6.90 2.94
C LEU A 72 -5.34 8.41 2.62
N GLY A 73 -6.45 9.13 2.46
CA GLY A 73 -6.47 10.59 2.27
C GLY A 73 -6.62 11.39 3.56
N GLN A 74 -6.48 10.77 4.75
CA GLN A 74 -6.71 11.41 6.03
C GLN A 74 -5.51 11.26 6.95
N THR A 75 -5.30 12.25 7.82
CA THR A 75 -4.28 12.18 8.88
C THR A 75 -4.61 11.11 9.91
N VAL A 76 -3.58 10.68 10.63
CA VAL A 76 -3.71 9.63 11.66
C VAL A 76 -3.79 10.19 13.09
N GLY A 77 -3.78 11.52 13.22
CA GLY A 77 -3.99 12.22 14.47
C GLY A 77 -2.70 12.72 15.13
N LEU A 78 -1.66 12.94 14.34
CA LEU A 78 -0.38 13.47 14.80
C LEU A 78 -0.07 14.88 14.25
N GLU A 79 -1.10 15.64 13.88
CA GLU A 79 -0.97 16.97 13.26
C GLU A 79 -0.19 17.94 14.18
N ARG A 80 -0.40 17.84 15.50
CA ARG A 80 0.35 18.64 16.49
C ARG A 80 1.83 18.30 16.57
N LEU A 81 2.23 17.13 16.06
CA LEU A 81 3.60 16.66 16.01
C LEU A 81 4.21 16.80 14.60
N GLY A 82 3.54 17.55 13.71
CA GLY A 82 4.04 17.85 12.38
C GLY A 82 3.66 16.83 11.30
N GLU A 83 2.65 15.98 11.55
CA GLU A 83 2.12 15.12 10.50
C GLU A 83 1.63 15.97 9.32
N ARG A 84 2.15 15.68 8.14
CA ARG A 84 1.65 16.26 6.90
C ARG A 84 0.43 15.49 6.42
N ALA A 85 -0.59 16.23 5.95
CA ALA A 85 -1.74 15.60 5.34
C ALA A 85 -1.32 14.77 4.12
N PRO A 86 -1.86 13.54 3.98
CA PRO A 86 -1.64 12.75 2.78
C PRO A 86 -2.27 13.42 1.56
N SER A 87 -1.78 13.10 0.38
CA SER A 87 -2.34 13.60 -0.86
C SER A 87 -2.79 12.45 -1.74
N ILE A 88 -4.10 12.40 -1.99
CA ILE A 88 -4.71 11.51 -2.98
C ILE A 88 -5.51 12.38 -3.94
N THR A 89 -5.33 12.16 -5.23
CA THR A 89 -6.09 12.88 -6.24
C THR A 89 -7.58 12.56 -6.15
N THR A 90 -8.38 13.59 -5.91
CA THR A 90 -9.85 13.53 -5.89
C THR A 90 -10.47 14.41 -6.97
N ASP A 91 -9.69 15.30 -7.58
CA ASP A 91 -10.11 16.15 -8.70
C ASP A 91 -9.79 15.43 -10.03
N TRP A 92 -10.85 15.12 -10.75
CA TRP A 92 -10.81 14.46 -12.06
C TRP A 92 -10.90 15.45 -13.24
N LYS A 93 -10.89 16.77 -12.97
CA LYS A 93 -10.85 17.84 -13.97
C LYS A 93 -9.42 18.09 -14.43
N VAL A 94 -8.79 17.04 -14.95
CA VAL A 94 -7.41 17.04 -15.47
C VAL A 94 -7.42 16.65 -16.94
N PRO A 95 -6.38 16.97 -17.73
CA PRO A 95 -6.36 16.66 -19.16
C PRO A 95 -6.62 15.19 -19.47
N ASP A 96 -6.04 14.27 -18.69
CA ASP A 96 -6.10 12.83 -18.94
C ASP A 96 -6.57 12.04 -17.72
N PRO A 97 -7.86 12.16 -17.33
CA PRO A 97 -8.37 11.50 -16.10
C PRO A 97 -8.35 9.97 -16.19
N GLY A 98 -8.40 9.40 -17.39
CA GLY A 98 -8.27 7.96 -17.60
C GLY A 98 -6.85 7.45 -17.37
N VAL A 99 -5.86 8.14 -17.88
CA VAL A 99 -4.43 7.84 -17.63
C VAL A 99 -4.13 7.96 -16.13
N MET A 100 -4.65 8.99 -15.48
CA MET A 100 -4.48 9.19 -14.05
C MET A 100 -5.08 8.03 -13.24
N LEU A 101 -6.29 7.58 -13.56
CA LEU A 101 -6.94 6.43 -12.90
C LEU A 101 -6.06 5.17 -12.99
N VAL A 102 -5.58 4.87 -14.19
CA VAL A 102 -4.71 3.70 -14.42
C VAL A 102 -3.42 3.82 -13.60
N LYS A 103 -2.77 4.98 -13.58
CA LYS A 103 -1.55 5.19 -12.79
C LYS A 103 -1.81 5.10 -11.27
N MET A 104 -2.95 5.57 -10.78
CA MET A 104 -3.32 5.44 -9.37
C MET A 104 -3.50 3.99 -8.94
N SER A 105 -3.82 3.06 -9.84
CA SER A 105 -4.07 1.66 -9.52
C SER A 105 -2.84 0.92 -8.98
N TYR A 106 -1.64 1.41 -9.27
CA TYR A 106 -0.37 0.87 -8.79
C TYR A 106 0.50 1.91 -8.05
N GLY A 107 -0.15 2.93 -7.45
CA GLY A 107 0.43 3.78 -6.41
C GLY A 107 0.82 5.19 -6.82
N TYR A 108 0.80 5.56 -8.11
CA TYR A 108 1.07 6.94 -8.50
C TYR A 108 -0.06 7.89 -8.06
N ARG A 109 0.28 9.16 -7.86
CA ARG A 109 -0.67 10.19 -7.39
C ARG A 109 -1.27 9.93 -6.00
N VAL A 110 -0.62 9.04 -5.24
CA VAL A 110 -0.90 8.80 -3.82
C VAL A 110 0.40 9.10 -3.05
N ARG A 111 0.36 10.09 -2.17
CA ARG A 111 1.50 10.49 -1.34
C ARG A 111 1.15 10.29 0.11
N LEU A 112 1.87 9.40 0.76
CA LEU A 112 1.69 9.02 2.16
C LEU A 112 3.01 9.17 2.90
N ALA A 113 2.96 9.67 4.13
CA ALA A 113 4.09 9.59 5.04
C ALA A 113 4.21 8.17 5.62
N PRO A 114 5.41 7.73 6.04
CA PRO A 114 5.62 6.42 6.66
C PRO A 114 4.66 6.13 7.83
N ILE A 115 4.32 7.15 8.63
CA ILE A 115 3.38 7.00 9.75
C ILE A 115 1.95 6.66 9.30
N GLN A 116 1.52 7.14 8.15
CA GLN A 116 0.22 6.80 7.56
C GLN A 116 0.24 5.39 6.98
N MET A 117 1.34 5.02 6.34
CA MET A 117 1.54 3.67 5.81
C MET A 117 1.55 2.62 6.93
N ILE A 118 2.30 2.85 8.03
CA ILE A 118 2.32 1.90 9.15
C ILE A 118 0.95 1.80 9.83
N THR A 119 0.21 2.90 9.94
CA THR A 119 -1.15 2.90 10.49
C THR A 119 -2.11 2.08 9.64
N PHE A 120 -1.98 2.15 8.31
CA PHE A 120 -2.79 1.35 7.38
C PHE A 120 -2.45 -0.14 7.46
N TYR A 121 -1.17 -0.51 7.45
CA TYR A 121 -0.74 -1.92 7.59
C TYR A 121 -1.08 -2.47 8.98
N ASN A 122 -0.99 -1.65 10.03
CA ASN A 122 -1.48 -2.02 11.36
C ASN A 122 -2.98 -2.35 11.34
N ALA A 123 -3.80 -1.59 10.61
CA ALA A 123 -5.22 -1.90 10.49
C ALA A 123 -5.46 -3.25 9.79
N ILE A 124 -4.65 -3.62 8.77
CA ILE A 124 -4.71 -4.94 8.13
C ILE A 124 -4.36 -6.04 9.16
N ALA A 125 -3.29 -5.86 9.93
CA ALA A 125 -2.88 -6.77 10.98
C ALA A 125 -3.91 -6.87 12.11
N ASN A 126 -4.53 -5.76 12.48
CA ASN A 126 -5.48 -5.62 13.61
C ASN A 126 -6.93 -5.91 13.21
N GLY A 127 -7.17 -6.93 12.41
CA GLY A 127 -8.52 -7.37 12.06
C GLY A 127 -9.37 -6.36 11.27
N GLY A 128 -8.74 -5.38 10.62
CA GLY A 128 -9.37 -4.30 9.86
C GLY A 128 -9.70 -3.06 10.70
N LYS A 129 -9.47 -3.06 12.00
CA LYS A 129 -9.67 -1.92 12.88
C LYS A 129 -8.46 -0.99 12.79
N MET A 130 -8.66 0.24 12.38
CA MET A 130 -7.62 1.27 12.32
C MET A 130 -7.62 2.08 13.61
N ILE A 131 -6.46 2.21 14.24
CA ILE A 131 -6.23 2.99 15.46
C ILE A 131 -5.18 4.07 15.22
N SER A 132 -5.26 5.19 15.93
CA SER A 132 -4.23 6.23 15.87
C SER A 132 -2.95 5.75 16.53
N PRO A 133 -1.77 6.08 15.97
CA PRO A 133 -0.51 5.84 16.63
C PRO A 133 -0.36 6.71 17.88
N VAL A 134 0.41 6.24 18.87
CA VAL A 134 0.76 6.97 20.09
C VAL A 134 2.27 7.00 20.19
N LEU A 135 2.87 8.19 20.05
CA LEU A 135 4.33 8.38 20.13
C LEU A 135 4.79 8.67 21.55
N VAL A 136 3.92 9.28 22.36
CA VAL A 136 4.18 9.57 23.78
C VAL A 136 3.11 8.85 24.59
N ARG A 137 3.53 7.92 25.44
CA ARG A 137 2.61 7.13 26.26
C ARG A 137 2.10 7.93 27.46
N GLU A 138 3.00 8.66 28.11
CA GLU A 138 2.65 9.46 29.29
C GLU A 138 3.67 10.58 29.55
N LEU A 139 3.19 11.65 30.16
CA LEU A 139 4.02 12.70 30.74
C LEU A 139 4.14 12.47 32.23
N ARG A 140 5.37 12.56 32.76
CA ARG A 140 5.65 12.38 34.19
C ARG A 140 6.39 13.57 34.77
N ARG A 141 6.10 13.85 36.03
CA ARG A 141 6.90 14.75 36.87
C ARG A 141 7.38 13.95 38.09
N GLY A 142 8.64 13.49 38.07
CA GLY A 142 9.13 12.46 38.98
C GLY A 142 8.34 11.16 38.80
N ASP A 143 7.86 10.59 39.89
CA ASP A 143 7.07 9.36 39.87
C ASP A 143 5.58 9.58 39.56
N ARG A 144 5.12 10.84 39.52
CA ARG A 144 3.74 11.17 39.26
C ARG A 144 3.46 11.23 37.77
N VAL A 145 2.46 10.46 37.30
CA VAL A 145 1.92 10.60 35.94
C VAL A 145 1.01 11.82 35.90
N GLU A 146 1.33 12.80 35.04
CA GLU A 146 0.51 14.00 34.83
C GLU A 146 -0.53 13.80 33.75
N GLU A 147 -0.15 13.10 32.65
CA GLU A 147 -1.04 12.86 31.52
C GLU A 147 -0.72 11.50 30.89
N ARG A 148 -1.75 10.81 30.40
CA ARG A 148 -1.64 9.60 29.58
C ARG A 148 -2.28 9.79 28.23
N PHE A 149 -1.63 9.26 27.20
CA PHE A 149 -2.11 9.30 25.81
C PHE A 149 -2.51 7.88 25.38
N GLU A 150 -3.70 7.76 24.82
CA GLU A 150 -4.26 6.49 24.36
C GLU A 150 -4.61 6.55 22.88
N SER A 151 -4.51 5.39 22.23
CA SER A 151 -4.94 5.25 20.83
C SER A 151 -6.43 5.47 20.68
N ARG A 152 -6.81 6.20 19.64
CA ARG A 152 -8.21 6.40 19.23
C ARG A 152 -8.56 5.48 18.08
N THR A 153 -9.80 4.99 18.03
CA THR A 153 -10.31 4.28 16.86
C THR A 153 -10.54 5.30 15.73
N LEU A 154 -9.79 5.16 14.64
CA LEU A 154 -9.93 5.97 13.42
C LEU A 154 -10.97 5.39 12.47
N ALA A 155 -11.04 4.05 12.38
CA ALA A 155 -12.08 3.32 11.67
C ALA A 155 -12.33 1.98 12.36
N SER A 156 -13.59 1.61 12.56
CA SER A 156 -13.97 0.32 13.13
C SER A 156 -13.67 -0.85 12.19
N SER A 157 -13.68 -0.59 10.89
CA SER A 157 -13.30 -1.55 9.84
C SER A 157 -12.98 -0.83 8.53
N ILE A 158 -11.85 -1.19 7.91
CA ILE A 158 -11.43 -0.67 6.59
C ILE A 158 -12.00 -1.50 5.42
N CYS A 159 -12.42 -2.74 5.67
CA CYS A 159 -12.99 -3.62 4.63
C CYS A 159 -13.79 -4.77 5.26
N SER A 160 -14.40 -5.63 4.43
CA SER A 160 -15.06 -6.84 4.90
C SER A 160 -14.06 -7.87 5.44
N ARG A 161 -14.50 -8.73 6.34
CA ARG A 161 -13.65 -9.82 6.89
C ARG A 161 -13.12 -10.76 5.81
N SER A 162 -13.90 -11.04 4.76
CA SER A 162 -13.47 -11.89 3.65
C SER A 162 -12.37 -11.21 2.81
N ALA A 163 -12.52 -9.93 2.49
CA ALA A 163 -11.51 -9.16 1.79
C ALA A 163 -10.22 -9.03 2.60
N LEU A 164 -10.35 -8.80 3.91
CA LEU A 164 -9.21 -8.71 4.82
C LEU A 164 -8.38 -10.00 4.82
N ARG A 165 -9.03 -11.16 5.02
CA ARG A 165 -8.34 -12.47 4.99
C ARG A 165 -7.65 -12.72 3.65
N GLU A 166 -8.28 -12.32 2.55
CA GLU A 166 -7.67 -12.48 1.23
C GLU A 166 -6.44 -11.60 1.07
N VAL A 167 -6.50 -10.34 1.49
CA VAL A 167 -5.34 -9.43 1.47
C VAL A 167 -4.21 -9.95 2.36
N GLN A 168 -4.51 -10.42 3.57
CA GLN A 168 -3.52 -11.00 4.47
C GLN A 168 -2.78 -12.17 3.84
N ARG A 169 -3.52 -13.11 3.20
CA ARG A 169 -2.92 -14.23 2.44
C ARG A 169 -2.05 -13.75 1.28
N CYS A 170 -2.50 -12.75 0.55
CA CYS A 170 -1.69 -12.18 -0.54
C CYS A 170 -0.38 -11.56 -0.03
N LEU A 171 -0.41 -10.86 1.11
CA LEU A 171 0.80 -10.28 1.71
C LEU A 171 1.78 -11.35 2.19
N GLU A 172 1.29 -12.50 2.68
CA GLU A 172 2.12 -13.66 3.00
C GLU A 172 2.77 -14.25 1.73
N LEU A 173 2.01 -14.38 0.63
CA LEU A 173 2.54 -14.88 -0.64
C LEU A 173 3.66 -13.98 -1.19
N VAL A 174 3.65 -12.68 -0.94
CA VAL A 174 4.78 -11.80 -1.31
C VAL A 174 6.07 -12.26 -0.63
N CYS A 175 5.99 -12.70 0.62
CA CYS A 175 7.15 -13.13 1.41
C CYS A 175 7.56 -14.58 1.15
N THR A 176 6.64 -15.46 0.74
CA THR A 176 6.92 -16.89 0.51
C THR A 176 7.25 -17.21 -0.94
N GLU A 177 6.58 -16.57 -1.89
CA GLU A 177 6.67 -16.91 -3.32
C GLU A 177 6.90 -15.65 -4.21
N GLY A 178 6.73 -14.46 -3.67
CA GLY A 178 6.73 -13.21 -4.42
C GLY A 178 8.03 -12.42 -4.33
N THR A 179 7.90 -11.09 -4.50
CA THR A 179 9.02 -10.15 -4.62
C THR A 179 9.93 -10.07 -3.39
N ALA A 180 9.44 -10.49 -2.20
CA ALA A 180 10.21 -10.51 -0.97
C ALA A 180 10.73 -11.91 -0.58
N SER A 181 10.42 -12.96 -1.34
CA SER A 181 10.70 -14.34 -0.96
C SER A 181 12.18 -14.64 -0.72
N LEU A 182 13.08 -13.96 -1.43
CA LEU A 182 14.53 -14.13 -1.26
C LEU A 182 15.02 -13.72 0.12
N TYR A 183 14.37 -12.74 0.75
CA TYR A 183 14.77 -12.17 2.04
C TYR A 183 14.22 -12.95 3.23
N PHE A 184 13.21 -13.80 3.03
CA PHE A 184 12.51 -14.52 4.09
C PHE A 184 12.63 -16.04 4.02
N ARG A 185 13.49 -16.59 3.16
CA ARG A 185 13.69 -18.06 2.99
C ARG A 185 14.06 -18.78 4.29
N ASP A 186 14.85 -18.12 5.13
CA ASP A 186 15.41 -18.74 6.36
C ASP A 186 14.62 -18.37 7.62
N THR A 187 13.49 -17.67 7.48
CA THR A 187 12.67 -17.24 8.61
C THR A 187 11.54 -18.23 8.94
N ALA A 188 11.77 -19.51 8.78
CA ALA A 188 10.76 -20.59 8.95
C ALA A 188 9.99 -20.58 10.29
N ARG A 189 10.45 -19.78 11.27
CA ARG A 189 9.78 -19.61 12.58
C ARG A 189 8.93 -18.34 12.68
N LEU A 190 8.98 -17.45 11.69
CA LEU A 190 8.26 -16.19 11.70
C LEU A 190 7.30 -16.14 10.51
N ARG A 191 6.04 -15.91 10.79
CA ARG A 191 5.06 -15.62 9.75
C ARG A 191 5.12 -14.13 9.44
N VAL A 192 5.54 -13.80 8.21
CA VAL A 192 5.71 -12.43 7.74
C VAL A 192 4.73 -12.18 6.61
N ALA A 193 4.03 -11.06 6.67
CA ALA A 193 3.13 -10.60 5.63
C ALA A 193 3.49 -9.16 5.25
N ALA A 194 3.91 -8.94 4.00
CA ALA A 194 4.41 -7.63 3.60
C ALA A 194 4.21 -7.35 2.11
N LYS A 195 4.51 -6.12 1.73
CA LYS A 195 4.60 -5.67 0.34
C LYS A 195 5.81 -4.78 0.16
N THR A 196 6.56 -5.05 -0.88
CA THR A 196 7.64 -4.19 -1.38
C THR A 196 7.08 -3.19 -2.39
N GLY A 197 7.72 -2.04 -2.53
CA GLY A 197 7.38 -1.03 -3.53
C GLY A 197 8.61 -0.23 -3.91
N THR A 198 8.67 0.16 -5.18
CA THR A 198 9.66 1.11 -5.69
C THR A 198 8.91 2.26 -6.32
N ALA A 199 9.06 3.45 -5.77
CA ALA A 199 8.37 4.64 -6.24
C ALA A 199 9.35 5.61 -6.91
N GLN A 200 9.02 6.00 -8.12
CA GLN A 200 9.72 7.07 -8.83
C GLN A 200 9.42 8.42 -8.19
N THR A 201 10.46 9.24 -7.93
CA THR A 201 10.30 10.55 -7.31
C THR A 201 10.13 11.67 -8.32
N GLY A 202 10.58 11.48 -9.57
CA GLY A 202 10.70 12.52 -10.58
C GLY A 202 11.88 13.48 -10.32
N VAL A 203 12.74 13.17 -9.36
CA VAL A 203 13.97 13.90 -9.05
C VAL A 203 15.14 13.08 -9.59
N TYR A 204 16.12 13.74 -10.17
CA TYR A 204 17.27 13.10 -10.79
C TYR A 204 18.55 13.59 -10.09
N ASP A 205 19.52 12.71 -9.95
CA ASP A 205 20.83 13.00 -9.41
C ASP A 205 21.73 13.74 -10.41
N GLU A 206 22.98 14.02 -10.04
CA GLU A 206 23.96 14.69 -10.88
C GLU A 206 24.36 13.87 -12.12
N ASN A 207 24.16 12.55 -12.11
CA ASN A 207 24.42 11.63 -13.21
C ASN A 207 23.24 11.49 -14.16
N GLY A 208 22.08 12.04 -13.81
CA GLY A 208 20.82 11.91 -14.54
C GLY A 208 20.05 10.64 -14.21
N ASP A 209 20.40 9.92 -13.13
CA ASP A 209 19.66 8.77 -12.63
C ASP A 209 18.51 9.20 -11.74
N GLU A 210 17.34 8.61 -11.92
CA GLU A 210 16.17 8.95 -11.12
C GLU A 210 16.32 8.45 -9.68
N ILE A 211 16.15 9.35 -8.71
CA ILE A 211 16.11 9.01 -7.29
C ILE A 211 14.82 8.23 -7.02
N LEU A 212 14.98 7.05 -6.43
CA LEU A 212 13.87 6.15 -6.13
C LEU A 212 13.65 6.03 -4.64
N ASN A 213 12.38 5.86 -4.25
CA ASN A 213 11.99 5.51 -2.90
C ASN A 213 11.68 4.01 -2.83
N TYR A 214 12.45 3.28 -2.02
CA TYR A 214 12.23 1.86 -1.77
C TYR A 214 11.42 1.68 -0.50
N TRP A 215 10.29 1.00 -0.65
CA TRP A 215 9.36 0.76 0.44
C TRP A 215 9.28 -0.71 0.80
N TYR A 216 9.26 -0.96 2.09
CA TYR A 216 8.81 -2.21 2.68
C TYR A 216 7.74 -1.88 3.72
N ALA A 217 6.57 -2.50 3.63
CA ALA A 217 5.49 -2.34 4.60
C ALA A 217 4.85 -3.69 4.88
N GLY A 218 4.71 -4.03 6.16
CA GLY A 218 4.19 -5.33 6.55
C GLY A 218 4.05 -5.51 8.05
N TYR A 219 3.77 -6.76 8.46
CA TYR A 219 3.68 -7.15 9.86
C TYR A 219 4.24 -8.55 10.07
N ILE A 220 4.60 -8.84 11.32
CA ILE A 220 5.15 -10.11 11.75
C ILE A 220 4.19 -10.70 12.79
N CYS A 221 3.92 -12.00 12.70
CA CYS A 221 3.13 -12.75 13.67
C CYS A 221 4.01 -13.61 14.59
N ASP A 222 3.50 -13.90 15.79
CA ASP A 222 4.04 -14.91 16.68
C ASP A 222 3.74 -16.34 16.21
N ALA A 223 4.10 -17.32 17.01
CA ALA A 223 3.88 -18.75 16.73
C ALA A 223 2.40 -19.13 16.71
N GLU A 224 1.54 -18.37 17.39
CA GLU A 224 0.08 -18.53 17.44
C GLU A 224 -0.63 -17.74 16.33
N GLU A 225 0.13 -17.21 15.36
CA GLU A 225 -0.34 -16.41 14.23
C GLU A 225 -0.96 -15.04 14.61
N ASN A 226 -0.69 -14.53 15.82
CA ASN A 226 -1.13 -13.20 16.21
C ASN A 226 -0.13 -12.15 15.70
N PRO A 227 -0.58 -11.06 15.05
CA PRO A 227 0.29 -9.98 14.67
C PRO A 227 0.89 -9.28 15.89
N VAL A 228 2.22 -9.22 15.99
CA VAL A 228 2.95 -8.61 17.11
C VAL A 228 3.64 -7.30 16.76
N TYR A 229 4.13 -7.17 15.54
CA TYR A 229 4.80 -5.97 15.07
C TYR A 229 4.33 -5.58 13.67
N THR A 230 4.07 -4.29 13.46
CA THR A 230 3.92 -3.68 12.14
C THR A 230 5.17 -2.88 11.84
N ILE A 231 5.72 -3.04 10.64
CA ILE A 231 7.00 -2.46 10.23
C ILE A 231 6.81 -1.74 8.90
N VAL A 232 7.32 -0.52 8.81
CA VAL A 232 7.49 0.21 7.56
C VAL A 232 8.92 0.71 7.47
N ILE A 233 9.55 0.44 6.35
CA ILE A 233 10.88 0.93 6.01
C ILE A 233 10.75 1.74 4.73
N LEU A 234 11.31 2.93 4.75
CA LEU A 234 11.48 3.77 3.58
C LEU A 234 12.98 4.07 3.45
N GLU A 235 13.53 3.70 2.32
CA GLU A 235 14.88 4.07 1.91
C GLU A 235 14.78 4.99 0.70
N GLU A 236 15.34 6.19 0.82
CA GLU A 236 15.51 7.10 -0.30
C GLU A 236 16.88 6.79 -0.91
N SER A 237 16.94 6.46 -2.19
CA SER A 237 18.25 6.29 -2.83
C SER A 237 18.97 7.63 -2.80
N ALA A 238 20.07 7.68 -2.04
CA ALA A 238 21.04 8.75 -2.21
C ALA A 238 21.68 8.56 -3.59
N GLY A 239 21.59 9.58 -4.43
CA GLY A 239 22.31 9.61 -5.70
C GLY A 239 23.82 9.50 -5.47
#